data_de0da378a257af1bdd52693d4b7897c5
#
_entry.id   de0da378a257af1bdd52693d4b7897c5
#
_cell.length_a   1.000
_cell.length_b   1.000
_cell.length_c   1.000
_cell.angle_alpha   90.00
_cell.angle_beta   90.00
_cell.angle_gamma   90.00
#
_symmetry.space_group_name_H-M   'P 1'
#
loop_
_entity.id
_entity.type
_entity.pdbx_description
1 polymer ?
#
loop_
_entity_poly.entity_id
_entity_poly.type
_entity_poly.pdbx_seq_one_letter_code
_entity_poly.pdbx_strand_id
1 'polypeptide(L)' 'MEVIVYTRPDCESSRRIKEILSDRGVAFQEHVCADGKLDGTDLRNLDIDVEEVPLTVIDGVPIAGVQQAQIEQAIGWIGF' A
#
# COMPACT_ATOMS: atom_id res chain seq x y z
N MET A 1 14.09 -3.79 1.69
CA MET A 1 12.65 -3.64 2.01
C MET A 1 11.83 -3.64 0.73
N GLU A 2 10.85 -4.50 0.66
CA GLU A 2 9.96 -4.58 -0.49
C GLU A 2 8.65 -3.87 -0.17
N VAL A 3 8.26 -2.91 -1.02
CA VAL A 3 7.04 -2.15 -0.83
C VAL A 3 6.21 -2.23 -2.11
N ILE A 4 4.98 -2.70 -1.99
CA ILE A 4 4.04 -2.80 -3.10
C ILE A 4 2.77 -2.06 -2.70
N VAL A 5 2.29 -1.17 -3.58
CA VAL A 5 1.06 -0.42 -3.33
C VAL A 5 0.02 -0.81 -4.37
N TYR A 6 -1.11 -1.31 -3.92
CA TYR A 6 -2.24 -1.62 -4.78
C TYR A 6 -3.18 -0.41 -4.78
N THR A 7 -3.38 0.18 -5.95
CA THR A 7 -4.13 1.42 -6.11
C THR A 7 -5.27 1.23 -7.10
N ARG A 8 -6.10 2.26 -7.24
CA ARG A 8 -7.11 2.31 -8.30
C ARG A 8 -7.05 3.69 -8.96
N PRO A 9 -7.53 3.81 -10.23
CA PRO A 9 -7.54 5.10 -10.92
C PRO A 9 -8.38 6.14 -10.16
N ASP A 10 -7.93 7.38 -10.21
CA ASP A 10 -8.65 8.54 -9.64
C ASP A 10 -9.02 8.38 -8.17
N CYS A 11 -8.17 7.71 -7.40
CA CYS A 11 -8.39 7.52 -5.97
C CYS A 11 -7.47 8.45 -5.18
N GLU A 12 -8.07 9.35 -4.41
CA GLU A 12 -7.32 10.30 -3.60
C GLU A 12 -6.53 9.60 -2.50
N SER A 13 -7.11 8.57 -1.90
CA SER A 13 -6.41 7.79 -0.86
C SER A 13 -5.18 7.09 -1.41
N SER A 14 -5.28 6.53 -2.62
CA SER A 14 -4.13 5.91 -3.29
C SER A 14 -3.02 6.94 -3.53
N ARG A 15 -3.40 8.13 -3.97
CA ARG A 15 -2.43 9.21 -4.19
C ARG A 15 -1.73 9.58 -2.88
N ARG A 16 -2.49 9.65 -1.79
CA ARG A 16 -1.94 10.02 -0.49
C ARG A 16 -0.88 9.03 -0.02
N ILE A 17 -1.13 7.74 -0.20
CA ILE A 17 -0.15 6.72 0.17
C ILE A 17 1.13 6.87 -0.64
N LYS A 18 1.00 7.09 -1.95
CA LYS A 18 2.17 7.29 -2.81
C LYS A 18 2.96 8.54 -2.40
N GLU A 19 2.27 9.61 -2.02
CA GLU A 19 2.92 10.82 -1.52
C GLU A 19 3.69 10.55 -0.24
N ILE A 20 3.10 9.82 0.71
CA ILE A 20 3.76 9.49 1.96
C ILE A 20 5.06 8.73 1.70
N LEU A 21 5.02 7.71 0.87
CA LEU A 21 6.19 6.90 0.56
C LEU A 21 7.25 7.70 -0.18
N SER A 22 6.83 8.53 -1.15
CA SER A 22 7.75 9.36 -1.91
C SER A 22 8.43 10.41 -1.03
N ASP A 23 7.68 11.01 -0.12
CA ASP A 23 8.22 12.03 0.79
C ASP A 23 9.27 11.44 1.73
N ARG A 24 9.18 10.16 2.04
CA ARG A 24 10.16 9.45 2.87
C ARG A 24 11.29 8.82 2.06
N GLY A 25 11.31 9.04 0.75
CA GLY A 25 12.34 8.47 -0.10
C GLY A 25 12.29 6.97 -0.27
N VAL A 26 11.11 6.38 -0.11
CA VAL A 26 10.91 4.93 -0.21
C VAL A 26 10.49 4.56 -1.62
N ALA A 27 11.26 3.67 -2.25
CA ALA A 27 10.89 3.12 -3.55
C ALA A 27 9.80 2.07 -3.38
N PHE A 28 8.83 2.06 -4.28
CA PHE A 28 7.73 1.12 -4.23
C PHE A 28 7.28 0.73 -5.63
N GLN A 29 6.62 -0.43 -5.72
CA GLN A 29 5.96 -0.86 -6.95
C GLN A 29 4.47 -0.55 -6.82
N GLU A 30 3.88 -0.07 -7.91
CA GLU A 30 2.46 0.24 -7.95
C GLU A 30 1.73 -0.76 -8.83
N HIS A 31 0.65 -1.34 -8.29
CA HIS A 31 -0.28 -2.17 -9.04
C HIS A 31 -1.62 -1.47 -9.11
N VAL A 32 -2.02 -1.06 -10.31
CA VAL A 32 -3.30 -0.36 -10.49
C VAL A 32 -4.39 -1.40 -10.70
N CYS A 33 -5.38 -1.39 -9.81
CA CYS A 33 -6.54 -2.26 -9.90
C CYS A 33 -7.69 -1.49 -10.55
N ALA A 34 -7.92 -1.72 -11.83
CA ALA A 34 -8.86 -0.93 -12.61
C ALA A 34 -10.29 -0.98 -12.06
N ASP A 35 -10.68 -2.11 -11.48
CA ASP A 35 -12.02 -2.29 -10.89
C ASP A 35 -12.06 -1.95 -9.40
N GLY A 36 -10.94 -1.49 -8.83
CA GLY A 36 -10.85 -1.15 -7.42
C GLY A 36 -10.77 -2.35 -6.49
N LYS A 37 -10.49 -3.52 -7.01
CA LYS A 37 -10.42 -4.75 -6.21
C LYS A 37 -9.12 -5.49 -6.46
N LEU A 38 -8.64 -6.18 -5.44
CA LEU A 38 -7.46 -7.02 -5.57
C LEU A 38 -7.81 -8.29 -6.34
N ASP A 39 -6.83 -8.79 -7.08
CA ASP A 39 -6.89 -10.08 -7.74
C ASP A 39 -6.97 -11.19 -6.70
N GLY A 40 -7.72 -12.26 -6.99
CA GLY A 40 -7.82 -13.41 -6.10
C GLY A 40 -6.48 -14.07 -5.79
N THR A 41 -5.55 -14.02 -6.74
CA THR A 41 -4.19 -14.53 -6.53
C THR A 41 -3.45 -13.69 -5.51
N ASP A 42 -3.58 -12.36 -5.58
CA ASP A 42 -2.96 -11.46 -4.62
C ASP A 42 -3.53 -11.68 -3.21
N LEU A 43 -4.85 -11.83 -3.09
CA LEU A 43 -5.49 -12.08 -1.82
C LEU A 43 -4.96 -13.37 -1.18
N ARG A 44 -4.79 -14.41 -1.98
CA ARG A 44 -4.29 -15.70 -1.51
C ARG A 44 -2.84 -15.62 -1.07
N ASN A 45 -2.01 -14.93 -1.86
CA ASN A 45 -0.58 -14.80 -1.58
C ASN A 45 -0.31 -13.95 -0.34
N LEU A 46 -1.14 -12.95 -0.08
CA LEU A 46 -0.99 -12.05 1.06
C LEU A 46 -1.70 -12.54 2.30
N ASP A 47 -2.52 -13.58 2.18
CA ASP A 47 -3.31 -14.15 3.27
C ASP A 47 -4.16 -13.08 3.97
N ILE A 48 -4.89 -12.30 3.16
CA ILE A 48 -5.75 -11.22 3.66
C ILE A 48 -7.19 -11.45 3.24
N ASP A 49 -8.11 -10.94 4.05
CA ASP A 49 -9.55 -11.07 3.81
C ASP A 49 -10.16 -9.82 3.17
N VAL A 50 -9.39 -8.75 3.05
CA VAL A 50 -9.87 -7.45 2.59
C VAL A 50 -9.49 -7.24 1.13
N GLU A 51 -10.48 -6.99 0.27
CA GLU A 51 -10.27 -6.72 -1.14
C GLU A 51 -10.13 -5.23 -1.44
N GLU A 52 -10.23 -4.39 -0.42
CA GLU A 52 -10.24 -2.95 -0.60
C GLU A 52 -8.88 -2.39 -0.99
N VAL A 53 -8.89 -1.46 -1.93
CA VAL A 53 -7.73 -0.65 -2.27
C VAL A 53 -8.01 0.78 -1.80
N PRO A 54 -6.99 1.54 -1.42
CA PRO A 54 -5.57 1.22 -1.53
C PRO A 54 -5.10 0.23 -0.46
N LEU A 55 -4.14 -0.59 -0.84
CA LEU A 55 -3.49 -1.53 0.07
C LEU A 55 -1.98 -1.38 -0.09
N THR A 56 -1.28 -1.25 1.03
CA THR A 56 0.19 -1.17 1.03
C THR A 56 0.75 -2.43 1.66
N VAL A 57 1.66 -3.09 0.96
CA VAL A 57 2.32 -4.30 1.47
C VAL A 57 3.80 -3.99 1.65
N ILE A 58 4.27 -4.04 2.89
CA ILE A 58 5.66 -3.73 3.23
C ILE A 58 6.27 -4.99 3.85
N ASP A 59 7.24 -5.58 3.15
CA ASP A 59 7.89 -6.83 3.55
C ASP A 59 6.88 -7.93 3.88
N GLY A 60 5.81 -8.02 3.09
CA GLY A 60 4.77 -9.02 3.27
C GLY A 60 3.68 -8.66 4.28
N VAL A 61 3.77 -7.48 4.91
CA VAL A 61 2.76 -7.03 5.88
C VAL A 61 1.76 -6.11 5.20
N PRO A 62 0.48 -6.50 5.10
CA PRO A 62 -0.54 -5.67 4.45
C PRO A 62 -1.05 -4.58 5.39
N ILE A 63 -1.20 -3.39 4.84
CA ILE A 63 -1.77 -2.23 5.55
C ILE A 63 -2.90 -1.69 4.68
N ALA A 64 -4.13 -1.84 5.13
CA ALA A 64 -5.29 -1.41 4.36
C ALA A 64 -5.59 0.07 4.62
N GLY A 65 -5.89 0.79 3.54
CA GLY A 65 -6.26 2.19 3.62
C GLY A 65 -5.10 3.13 3.94
N VAL A 66 -5.43 4.38 4.25
CA VAL A 66 -4.44 5.39 4.58
C VAL A 66 -4.19 5.37 6.09
N GLN A 67 -3.15 4.66 6.50
CA GLN A 67 -2.75 4.57 7.90
C GLN A 67 -1.30 5.05 8.01
N GLN A 68 -1.13 6.36 7.99
CA GLN A 68 0.18 6.97 7.91
C GLN A 68 1.13 6.48 9.00
N ALA A 69 0.66 6.41 10.25
CA ALA A 69 1.50 5.98 11.36
C ALA A 69 1.99 4.55 11.18
N GLN A 70 1.11 3.64 10.74
CA GLN A 70 1.50 2.25 10.50
C GLN A 70 2.46 2.11 9.34
N ILE A 71 2.23 2.88 8.27
CA ILE A 71 3.13 2.88 7.12
C ILE A 71 4.52 3.36 7.54
N GLU A 72 4.58 4.45 8.29
CA GLU A 72 5.85 5.01 8.76
C GLU A 72 6.60 4.02 9.65
N GLN A 73 5.91 3.35 10.55
CA GLN A 73 6.51 2.34 11.41
C GLN A 73 7.06 1.17 10.59
N ALA A 74 6.30 0.74 9.60
CA ALA A 74 6.68 -0.43 8.78
C ALA A 74 7.92 -0.16 7.93
N ILE A 75 8.11 1.08 7.46
CA ILE A 75 9.28 1.45 6.66
C ILE A 75 10.46 1.88 7.53
N GLY A 76 10.30 1.87 8.85
CA GLY A 76 11.36 2.27 9.75
C GLY A 76 11.57 3.77 9.90
N TRP A 77 10.58 4.56 9.54
CA TRP A 77 10.65 6.01 9.66
C TRP A 77 10.50 6.43 11.12
N ILE A 78 11.45 7.20 11.61
CA ILE A 78 11.47 7.59 13.02
C ILE A 78 10.90 8.99 13.27
N GLY A 79 10.66 9.76 12.27
CA GLY A 79 9.87 10.98 12.39
C GLY A 79 10.53 12.15 13.17
N PHE A 80 11.82 12.31 13.05
CA PHE A 80 12.44 13.52 13.61
C PHE A 80 13.27 14.29 12.63
#